data_2d9a9f75fc333b0ce654d68dc0898280
#
_entry.id   2d9a9f75fc333b0ce654d68dc0898280
#
_cell.length_a   1.000
_cell.length_b   1.000
_cell.length_c   1.000
_cell.angle_alpha   90.00
_cell.angle_beta   90.00
_cell.angle_gamma   90.00
#
_symmetry.space_group_name_H-M   'P 1'
#
loop_
_entity.id
_entity.type
_entity.pdbx_description
1 polymer ?
#
loop_
_entity_poly.entity_id
_entity_poly.type
_entity_poly.pdbx_seq_one_letter_code
_entity_poly.pdbx_strand_id
1 'polypeptide(L)'
;MLIVTDPAKNIVGPQIRKWRYARGWSQARLAVQLQLNGLDMSREVLAQMECQIHCIRDKHIFHLARVLEVKTSDFFVGFEK
;
A
#
# COMPACT_ATOMS: atom_id res chain seq x y z
N MET A 1 22.70 8.96 20.56
CA MET A 1 22.65 8.85 19.12
C MET A 1 21.57 7.88 18.69
N LEU A 2 20.88 8.23 17.68
CA LEU A 2 19.83 7.38 17.17
C LEU A 2 20.38 6.45 16.11
N ILE A 3 20.08 5.18 16.24
CA ILE A 3 20.47 4.20 15.26
C ILE A 3 19.24 3.71 14.53
N VAL A 4 19.27 3.86 13.24
CA VAL A 4 18.21 3.34 12.39
C VAL A 4 18.75 2.08 11.75
N THR A 5 18.38 0.95 12.31
CA THR A 5 18.94 -0.32 11.88
C THR A 5 18.29 -0.83 10.61
N ASP A 6 17.02 -0.52 10.41
CA ASP A 6 16.30 -1.12 9.30
C ASP A 6 15.14 -0.21 8.92
N PRO A 7 15.44 0.87 8.20
CA PRO A 7 14.38 1.80 7.82
C PRO A 7 13.32 1.10 6.97
N ALA A 8 12.11 1.53 7.14
CA ALA A 8 10.99 1.02 6.35
C ALA A 8 11.26 1.21 4.86
N LYS A 9 10.89 0.23 4.06
CA LYS A 9 11.04 0.30 2.61
C LYS A 9 10.00 1.21 1.96
N ASN A 10 8.94 1.53 2.68
CA ASN A 10 7.92 2.46 2.21
C ASN A 10 7.27 3.09 3.43
N ILE A 11 6.55 4.18 3.21
CA ILE A 11 5.86 4.88 4.30
C ILE A 11 4.33 4.75 4.19
N VAL A 12 3.82 4.19 3.12
CA VAL A 12 2.38 4.16 2.86
C VAL A 12 1.73 2.83 3.21
N GLY A 13 2.52 1.80 3.54
CA GLY A 13 1.97 0.48 3.82
C GLY A 13 0.82 0.48 4.82
N PRO A 14 0.98 1.11 5.99
CA PRO A 14 -0.11 1.16 6.96
C PRO A 14 -1.36 1.84 6.45
N GLN A 15 -1.23 2.83 5.57
CA GLN A 15 -2.37 3.51 4.98
C GLN A 15 -3.08 2.59 3.98
N ILE A 16 -2.34 1.78 3.23
CA ILE A 16 -2.93 0.79 2.34
C ILE A 16 -3.81 -0.16 3.16
N ARG A 17 -3.28 -0.64 4.27
CA ARG A 17 -4.03 -1.54 5.16
C ARG A 17 -5.29 -0.85 5.68
N LYS A 18 -5.18 0.40 6.09
CA LYS A 18 -6.30 1.17 6.60
C LYS A 18 -7.43 1.25 5.58
N TRP A 19 -7.10 1.64 4.36
CA TRP A 19 -8.11 1.79 3.32
C TRP A 19 -8.67 0.44 2.86
N ARG A 20 -7.84 -0.60 2.89
CA ARG A 20 -8.29 -1.94 2.60
C ARG A 20 -9.33 -2.39 3.64
N TYR A 21 -9.05 -2.17 4.93
CA TYR A 21 -10.00 -2.50 5.99
C TYR A 21 -11.28 -1.69 5.85
N ALA A 22 -11.17 -0.43 5.46
CA ALA A 22 -12.35 0.41 5.26
C ALA A 22 -13.27 -0.18 4.19
N ARG A 23 -12.72 -0.93 3.24
CA ARG A 23 -13.49 -1.62 2.23
C ARG A 23 -13.98 -3.00 2.68
N GLY A 24 -13.51 -3.48 3.81
CA GLY A 24 -13.82 -4.83 4.25
C GLY A 24 -13.15 -5.91 3.42
N TRP A 25 -12.02 -5.59 2.79
CA TRP A 25 -11.34 -6.52 1.89
C TRP A 25 -10.17 -7.22 2.60
N SER A 26 -10.01 -8.51 2.27
CA SER A 26 -8.79 -9.23 2.62
C SER A 26 -7.64 -8.79 1.71
N GLN A 27 -6.42 -9.16 2.08
CA GLN A 27 -5.28 -8.92 1.21
C GLN A 27 -5.45 -9.66 -0.14
N ALA A 28 -5.97 -10.88 -0.09
CA ALA A 28 -6.22 -11.64 -1.32
C ALA A 28 -7.21 -10.91 -2.21
N ARG A 29 -8.27 -10.33 -1.63
CA ARG A 29 -9.26 -9.58 -2.39
C ARG A 29 -8.64 -8.37 -3.06
N LEU A 30 -7.83 -7.63 -2.32
CA LEU A 30 -7.18 -6.45 -2.89
C LEU A 30 -6.23 -6.84 -4.01
N ALA A 31 -5.48 -7.94 -3.84
CA ALA A 31 -4.58 -8.40 -4.89
C ALA A 31 -5.35 -8.72 -6.17
N VAL A 32 -6.50 -9.38 -6.06
CA VAL A 32 -7.35 -9.69 -7.21
C VAL A 32 -7.83 -8.40 -7.90
N GLN A 33 -8.28 -7.43 -7.10
CA GLN A 33 -8.75 -6.17 -7.65
C GLN A 33 -7.64 -5.42 -8.38
N LEU A 34 -6.42 -5.47 -7.84
CA LEU A 34 -5.27 -4.85 -8.50
C LEU A 34 -4.97 -5.54 -9.83
N GLN A 35 -5.02 -6.87 -9.86
CA GLN A 35 -4.79 -7.61 -11.10
C GLN A 35 -5.84 -7.27 -12.14
N LEU A 36 -7.10 -7.15 -11.73
CA LEU A 36 -8.17 -6.76 -12.64
C LEU A 36 -7.97 -5.34 -13.16
N ASN A 37 -7.27 -4.50 -12.42
CA ASN A 37 -6.98 -3.12 -12.81
C ASN A 37 -5.69 -3.03 -13.64
N GLY A 38 -5.04 -4.15 -13.90
CA GLY A 38 -3.85 -4.17 -14.74
C GLY A 38 -2.52 -4.20 -14.00
N LEU A 39 -2.53 -4.34 -12.69
CA LEU A 39 -1.31 -4.42 -11.90
C LEU A 39 -1.10 -5.86 -11.43
N ASP A 40 -0.01 -6.47 -11.90
CA ASP A 40 0.33 -7.83 -11.48
C ASP A 40 0.85 -7.78 -10.05
N MET A 41 0.01 -8.19 -9.10
CA MET A 41 0.32 -8.10 -7.68
C MET A 41 -0.10 -9.39 -7.00
N SER A 42 0.83 -10.01 -6.26
CA SER A 42 0.50 -11.18 -5.46
C SER A 42 0.10 -10.75 -4.04
N ARG A 43 -0.64 -11.63 -3.37
CA ARG A 43 -1.01 -11.39 -1.99
C ARG A 43 0.22 -11.29 -1.09
N GLU A 44 1.24 -12.11 -1.38
CA GLU A 44 2.47 -12.11 -0.58
C GLU A 44 3.21 -10.79 -0.68
N VAL A 45 3.34 -10.25 -1.89
CA VAL A 45 4.00 -8.96 -2.07
C VAL A 45 3.19 -7.86 -1.43
N LEU A 46 1.86 -7.91 -1.57
CA LEU A 46 0.99 -6.92 -0.94
C LEU A 46 1.14 -6.94 0.57
N ALA A 47 1.20 -8.14 1.17
CA ALA A 47 1.40 -8.27 2.60
C ALA A 47 2.73 -7.64 3.04
N GLN A 48 3.79 -7.85 2.24
CA GLN A 48 5.08 -7.24 2.53
C GLN A 48 5.06 -5.73 2.40
N MET A 49 4.30 -5.21 1.45
CA MET A 49 4.12 -3.77 1.30
C MET A 49 3.41 -3.17 2.52
N GLU A 50 2.35 -3.83 3.00
CA GLU A 50 1.63 -3.36 4.18
C GLU A 50 2.48 -3.40 5.43
N CYS A 51 3.43 -4.33 5.49
CA CYS A 51 4.37 -4.42 6.60
C CYS A 51 5.61 -3.57 6.42
N GLN A 52 5.70 -2.80 5.35
CA GLN A 52 6.79 -1.87 5.05
C GLN A 52 8.12 -2.56 4.80
N ILE A 53 8.11 -3.82 4.38
CA ILE A 53 9.33 -4.56 4.05
C ILE A 53 9.51 -4.75 2.55
N HIS A 54 8.70 -4.09 1.74
CA HIS A 54 8.79 -4.12 0.29
C HIS A 54 8.59 -2.71 -0.25
N CYS A 55 9.36 -2.37 -1.28
CA CYS A 55 9.24 -1.06 -1.92
C CYS A 55 7.87 -0.88 -2.56
N ILE A 56 7.41 0.36 -2.56
CA ILE A 56 6.19 0.73 -3.27
C ILE A 56 6.59 1.80 -4.28
N ARG A 57 6.29 1.53 -5.55
CA ARG A 57 6.64 2.44 -6.64
C ARG A 57 5.43 3.29 -7.00
N ASP A 58 5.68 4.32 -7.81
CA ASP A 58 4.62 5.24 -8.21
C ASP A 58 3.47 4.53 -8.90
N LYS A 59 3.75 3.55 -9.75
CA LYS A 59 2.67 2.81 -10.41
C LYS A 59 1.81 2.04 -9.41
N HIS A 60 2.43 1.54 -8.33
CA HIS A 60 1.66 0.86 -7.29
C HIS A 60 0.70 1.84 -6.62
N ILE A 61 1.17 3.04 -6.30
CA ILE A 61 0.33 4.08 -5.68
C ILE A 61 -0.83 4.42 -6.60
N PHE A 62 -0.57 4.56 -7.89
CA PHE A 62 -1.60 4.89 -8.86
C PHE A 62 -2.72 3.84 -8.87
N HIS A 63 -2.35 2.57 -9.00
CA HIS A 63 -3.33 1.49 -9.07
C HIS A 63 -4.06 1.29 -7.74
N LEU A 64 -3.32 1.40 -6.62
CA LEU A 64 -3.94 1.27 -5.30
C LEU A 64 -4.99 2.35 -5.07
N ALA A 65 -4.68 3.59 -5.45
CA ALA A 65 -5.63 4.68 -5.30
C ALA A 65 -6.89 4.44 -6.13
N ARG A 66 -6.74 3.96 -7.36
CA ARG A 66 -7.88 3.68 -8.23
C ARG A 66 -8.75 2.57 -7.67
N VAL A 67 -8.12 1.47 -7.25
CA VAL A 67 -8.85 0.29 -6.77
C VAL A 67 -9.53 0.58 -5.44
N LEU A 68 -8.85 1.28 -4.55
CA LEU A 68 -9.41 1.64 -3.26
C LEU A 68 -10.32 2.87 -3.31
N GLU A 69 -10.36 3.55 -4.46
CA GLU A 69 -11.18 4.73 -4.67
C GLU A 69 -10.86 5.86 -3.70
N VAL A 70 -9.57 6.10 -3.53
CA VAL A 70 -9.07 7.21 -2.72
C VAL A 70 -8.13 8.04 -3.57
N LYS A 71 -7.79 9.22 -3.07
CA LYS A 71 -6.77 10.06 -3.71
C LYS A 71 -5.39 9.53 -3.34
N THR A 72 -4.43 9.74 -4.23
CA THR A 72 -3.05 9.35 -3.90
C THR A 72 -2.57 10.06 -2.64
N SER A 73 -2.98 11.31 -2.42
CA SER A 73 -2.62 12.06 -1.23
C SER A 73 -3.14 11.41 0.06
N ASP A 74 -4.20 10.61 -0.03
CA ASP A 74 -4.75 9.95 1.15
C ASP A 74 -3.79 8.92 1.75
N PHE A 75 -2.80 8.46 0.95
CA PHE A 75 -1.80 7.54 1.47
C PHE A 75 -0.70 8.25 2.26
N PHE A 76 -0.67 9.56 2.24
CA PHE A 76 0.41 10.34 2.85
C PHE A 76 -0.08 11.20 3.99
N VAL A 77 -1.25 10.89 4.52
CA VAL A 77 -1.78 11.59 5.68
C VAL A 77 -0.82 11.41 6.85
N GLY A 78 -0.45 12.52 7.48
CA GLY A 78 0.51 12.51 8.58
C GLY A 78 1.94 12.81 8.16
N PHE A 79 2.22 12.87 6.86
CA PHE A 79 3.55 13.15 6.35
C PHE A 79 3.65 14.55 5.72
N GLU A 80 2.54 15.23 5.57
CA GLU A 80 2.54 16.60 5.03
C GLU A 80 3.08 17.57 6.07
N LYS A 81 3.70 18.62 5.59
CA LYS A 81 4.16 19.69 6.45
C LYS A 81 3.18 20.83 6.48
#